data_9e2f5332b3cc41e4f56b6aadbcc9c860
#
_entry.id   9e2f5332b3cc41e4f56b6aadbcc9c860
#
_cell.length_a   1.000
_cell.length_b   1.000
_cell.length_c   1.000
_cell.angle_alpha   90.00
_cell.angle_beta   90.00
_cell.angle_gamma   90.00
#
_symmetry.space_group_name_H-M   'P 1'
#
loop_
_entity.id
_entity.type
_entity.pdbx_description
1 polymer ?
#
loop_
_entity_poly.entity_id
_entity_poly.type
_entity_poly.pdbx_seq_one_letter_code
_entity_poly.pdbx_strand_id
1 'polypeptide(L)'
;LNPVLRIDLGYTKLEAYQEEGTDALAYDDQQIKSGLLSLGFGMNNLLKFEESTLKPIGLIEFGLDFSDSSVVNLNYVSDTSTNYTYTYDITSNYMLTSEIGFHYETNENLIINTSYKRIQGEENKHSETIIFGLNFKPQRENEYAIHFGGTDDLYAEFNFSKKINGFDLKFNFDQK
;
A
#
# COMPACT_ATOMS: atom_id res chain seq x y z
N LEU A 1 22.67 -3.12 -8.58
CA LEU A 1 21.40 -3.31 -9.30
C LEU A 1 21.03 -4.78 -9.27
N ASN A 2 19.80 -5.05 -8.88
CA ASN A 2 19.28 -6.40 -8.78
C ASN A 2 18.11 -6.54 -9.78
N PRO A 3 18.10 -7.56 -10.63
CA PRO A 3 16.94 -7.84 -11.44
C PRO A 3 15.75 -8.24 -10.54
N VAL A 4 14.57 -7.84 -10.90
CA VAL A 4 13.32 -8.15 -10.21
C VAL A 4 12.39 -8.84 -11.19
N LEU A 5 11.89 -9.98 -10.79
CA LEU A 5 10.78 -10.68 -11.44
C LEU A 5 9.73 -10.95 -10.38
N ARG A 6 8.50 -10.51 -10.60
CA ARG A 6 7.38 -10.73 -9.71
C ARG A 6 6.18 -11.27 -10.46
N ILE A 7 5.51 -12.21 -9.85
CA ILE A 7 4.24 -12.77 -10.32
C ILE A 7 3.29 -12.72 -9.14
N ASP A 8 2.21 -11.98 -9.29
CA ASP A 8 1.14 -11.89 -8.30
C ASP A 8 -0.12 -12.53 -8.89
N LEU A 9 -0.70 -13.48 -8.19
CA LEU A 9 -1.93 -14.16 -8.59
C LEU A 9 -2.92 -14.09 -7.45
N GLY A 10 -4.14 -13.68 -7.75
CA GLY A 10 -5.22 -13.59 -6.79
C GLY A 10 -6.48 -14.30 -7.30
N TYR A 11 -7.20 -14.94 -6.38
CA TYR A 11 -8.51 -15.50 -6.61
C TYR A 11 -9.39 -15.22 -5.40
N THR A 12 -10.53 -14.56 -5.64
CA THR A 12 -11.52 -14.29 -4.63
C THR A 12 -12.87 -14.79 -5.12
N LYS A 13 -13.55 -15.57 -4.31
CA LYS A 13 -14.93 -15.96 -4.52
C LYS A 13 -15.81 -15.31 -3.45
N LEU A 14 -16.79 -14.55 -3.89
CA LEU A 14 -17.86 -14.03 -3.05
C LEU A 14 -19.10 -14.90 -3.32
N GLU A 15 -19.67 -15.42 -2.24
CA GLU A 15 -20.91 -16.20 -2.35
C GLU A 15 -22.11 -15.26 -2.54
N ALA A 16 -23.14 -15.77 -3.21
CA ALA A 16 -24.39 -15.05 -3.36
C ALA A 16 -24.94 -14.63 -1.98
N TYR A 17 -25.41 -13.39 -1.88
CA TYR A 17 -26.02 -12.87 -0.67
C TYR A 17 -27.19 -11.96 -0.97
N GLN A 18 -28.02 -11.74 0.02
CA GLN A 18 -29.21 -10.91 -0.07
C GLN A 18 -29.24 -9.91 1.07
N GLU A 19 -29.56 -8.67 0.75
CA GLU A 19 -29.80 -7.62 1.74
C GLU A 19 -31.20 -7.75 2.34
N GLU A 20 -31.43 -7.09 3.47
CA GLU A 20 -32.74 -6.97 4.10
C GLU A 20 -33.23 -5.53 4.02
N GLY A 21 -34.53 -5.34 3.77
CA GLY A 21 -35.14 -4.01 3.75
C GLY A 21 -36.05 -3.78 2.53
N THR A 22 -36.57 -2.54 2.39
CA THR A 22 -37.57 -2.19 1.39
C THR A 22 -37.03 -2.24 -0.04
N ASP A 23 -35.80 -1.81 -0.24
CA ASP A 23 -35.13 -1.79 -1.56
C ASP A 23 -33.92 -2.75 -1.59
N ALA A 24 -34.07 -3.86 -0.88
CA ALA A 24 -33.02 -4.86 -0.75
C ALA A 24 -32.62 -5.46 -2.09
N LEU A 25 -31.31 -5.65 -2.26
CA LEU A 25 -30.68 -6.26 -3.43
C LEU A 25 -30.28 -7.70 -3.13
N ALA A 26 -30.41 -8.55 -4.10
CA ALA A 26 -29.85 -9.89 -4.14
C ALA A 26 -28.70 -9.92 -5.15
N TYR A 27 -27.58 -10.48 -4.74
CA TYR A 27 -26.35 -10.56 -5.53
C TYR A 27 -26.05 -12.03 -5.81
N ASP A 28 -25.73 -12.34 -7.06
CA ASP A 28 -25.24 -13.65 -7.45
C ASP A 28 -23.81 -13.89 -6.94
N ASP A 29 -23.34 -15.11 -7.00
CA ASP A 29 -21.95 -15.44 -6.71
C ASP A 29 -21.03 -14.72 -7.72
N GLN A 30 -19.90 -14.24 -7.21
CA GLN A 30 -18.91 -13.50 -7.98
C GLN A 30 -17.54 -14.15 -7.86
N GLN A 31 -16.81 -14.23 -8.96
CA GLN A 31 -15.44 -14.67 -9.01
C GLN A 31 -14.55 -13.56 -9.54
N ILE A 32 -13.53 -13.23 -8.77
CA ILE A 32 -12.53 -12.22 -9.13
C ILE A 32 -11.19 -12.94 -9.28
N LYS A 33 -10.59 -12.84 -10.45
CA LYS A 33 -9.26 -13.37 -10.74
C LYS A 33 -8.36 -12.20 -11.08
N SER A 34 -7.22 -12.15 -10.43
CA SER A 34 -6.20 -11.15 -10.71
C SER A 34 -4.86 -11.79 -11.01
N GLY A 35 -4.12 -11.20 -11.92
CA GLY A 35 -2.81 -11.66 -12.31
C GLY A 35 -1.94 -10.52 -12.79
N LEU A 36 -0.73 -10.40 -12.21
CA LEU A 36 0.27 -9.41 -12.59
C LEU A 36 1.62 -10.11 -12.79
N LEU A 37 2.24 -9.84 -13.91
CA LEU A 37 3.62 -10.21 -14.20
C LEU A 37 4.47 -8.96 -14.31
N SER A 38 5.52 -8.84 -13.54
CA SER A 38 6.38 -7.67 -13.54
C SER A 38 7.85 -8.03 -13.70
N LEU A 39 8.56 -7.17 -14.45
CA LEU A 39 10.01 -7.23 -14.68
C LEU A 39 10.62 -5.87 -14.39
N GLY A 40 11.77 -5.86 -13.73
CA GLY A 40 12.42 -4.60 -13.40
C GLY A 40 13.82 -4.73 -12.83
N PHE A 41 14.28 -3.61 -12.30
CA PHE A 41 15.55 -3.49 -11.59
C PHE A 41 15.35 -2.74 -10.29
N GLY A 42 15.91 -3.30 -9.22
CA GLY A 42 15.92 -2.69 -7.90
C GLY A 42 17.33 -2.36 -7.42
N MET A 43 17.44 -1.43 -6.50
CA MET A 43 18.65 -1.08 -5.77
C MET A 43 18.34 -0.98 -4.29
N ASN A 44 19.09 -1.72 -3.48
CA ASN A 44 18.96 -1.72 -2.03
C ASN A 44 20.28 -2.01 -1.32
N ASN A 45 21.38 -1.51 -1.87
CA ASN A 45 22.71 -1.74 -1.31
C ASN A 45 22.86 -1.01 0.03
N LEU A 46 23.51 -1.67 1.01
CA LEU A 46 23.84 -1.05 2.28
C LEU A 46 25.21 -0.39 2.20
N LEU A 47 25.26 0.91 2.38
CA LEU A 47 26.48 1.70 2.50
C LEU A 47 26.76 1.91 4.00
N LYS A 48 27.94 1.53 4.43
CA LYS A 48 28.36 1.64 5.83
C LYS A 48 29.40 2.77 5.96
N PHE A 49 29.16 3.65 6.90
CA PHE A 49 30.08 4.71 7.34
C PHE A 49 30.51 4.44 8.79
N GLU A 50 31.45 5.19 9.32
CA GLU A 50 31.97 4.96 10.68
C GLU A 50 30.87 5.03 11.75
N GLU A 51 29.95 5.99 11.63
CA GLU A 51 28.90 6.23 12.63
C GLU A 51 27.47 6.09 12.08
N SER A 52 27.32 5.60 10.86
CA SER A 52 25.99 5.50 10.24
C SER A 52 25.93 4.47 9.12
N THR A 53 24.72 4.13 8.78
CA THR A 53 24.42 3.32 7.59
C THR A 53 23.39 4.03 6.70
N LEU A 54 23.57 3.90 5.40
CA LEU A 54 22.63 4.39 4.39
C LEU A 54 22.27 3.25 3.46
N LYS A 55 20.98 3.01 3.32
CA LYS A 55 20.43 2.06 2.35
C LYS A 55 19.59 2.82 1.33
N PRO A 56 20.14 3.20 0.18
CA PRO A 56 19.35 3.78 -0.90
C PRO A 56 18.35 2.75 -1.42
N ILE A 57 17.16 3.21 -1.76
CA ILE A 57 16.07 2.44 -2.35
C ILE A 57 15.85 2.99 -3.75
N GLY A 58 15.84 2.11 -4.72
CA GLY A 58 15.47 2.44 -6.10
C GLY A 58 14.78 1.25 -6.73
N LEU A 59 13.69 1.48 -7.44
CA LEU A 59 12.96 0.48 -8.21
C LEU A 59 12.46 1.12 -9.49
N ILE A 60 12.62 0.39 -10.59
CA ILE A 60 11.87 0.61 -11.81
C ILE A 60 11.37 -0.75 -12.29
N GLU A 61 10.07 -0.88 -12.49
CA GLU A 61 9.42 -2.14 -12.77
C GLU A 61 8.31 -1.92 -13.78
N PHE A 62 8.29 -2.71 -14.83
CA PHE A 62 7.22 -2.77 -15.81
C PHE A 62 6.37 -4.00 -15.54
N GLY A 63 5.06 -3.79 -15.35
CA GLY A 63 4.06 -4.80 -15.06
C GLY A 63 3.06 -4.95 -16.21
N LEU A 64 2.67 -6.20 -16.46
CA LEU A 64 1.56 -6.58 -17.32
C LEU A 64 0.45 -7.16 -16.44
N ASP A 65 -0.70 -6.50 -16.46
CA ASP A 65 -1.91 -6.96 -15.79
C ASP A 65 -2.72 -7.84 -16.75
N PHE A 66 -2.97 -9.08 -16.35
CA PHE A 66 -3.76 -10.05 -17.08
C PHE A 66 -4.95 -10.55 -16.23
N SER A 67 -5.41 -9.70 -15.32
CA SER A 67 -6.62 -9.94 -14.55
C SER A 67 -7.85 -10.04 -15.44
N ASP A 68 -8.82 -10.86 -15.05
CA ASP A 68 -10.11 -10.93 -15.71
C ASP A 68 -11.02 -9.77 -15.25
N SER A 69 -11.87 -9.28 -16.15
CA SER A 69 -12.97 -8.40 -15.76
C SER A 69 -13.91 -9.12 -14.80
N SER A 70 -14.38 -8.42 -13.79
CA SER A 70 -15.31 -8.97 -12.81
C SER A 70 -16.75 -8.54 -13.16
N VAL A 71 -17.66 -9.50 -13.17
CA VAL A 71 -19.07 -9.27 -13.46
C VAL A 71 -19.90 -9.51 -12.19
N VAL A 72 -20.71 -8.53 -11.85
CA VAL A 72 -21.67 -8.61 -10.74
C VAL A 72 -23.08 -8.62 -11.33
N ASN A 73 -23.83 -9.67 -11.08
CA ASN A 73 -25.26 -9.73 -11.38
C ASN A 73 -26.05 -9.50 -10.10
N LEU A 74 -27.05 -8.67 -10.20
CA LEU A 74 -27.91 -8.33 -9.05
C LEU A 74 -29.34 -8.05 -9.52
N ASN A 75 -30.29 -8.23 -8.62
CA ASN A 75 -31.69 -7.88 -8.81
C ASN A 75 -32.31 -7.36 -7.51
N TYR A 76 -33.42 -6.68 -7.60
CA TYR A 76 -34.20 -6.36 -6.40
C TYR A 76 -34.84 -7.65 -5.84
N VAL A 77 -34.83 -7.81 -4.54
CA VAL A 77 -35.49 -8.94 -3.87
C VAL A 77 -37.01 -8.94 -4.18
N SER A 78 -37.58 -7.75 -4.30
CA SER A 78 -39.02 -7.56 -4.67
C SER A 78 -39.32 -7.78 -6.15
N ASP A 79 -38.30 -7.77 -7.03
CA ASP A 79 -38.44 -8.00 -8.46
C ASP A 79 -37.28 -8.84 -9.00
N THR A 80 -37.48 -10.14 -9.01
CA THR A 80 -36.49 -11.12 -9.51
C THR A 80 -36.56 -11.28 -11.04
N SER A 81 -37.49 -10.60 -11.74
CA SER A 81 -37.59 -10.68 -13.19
C SER A 81 -36.62 -9.75 -13.92
N THR A 82 -36.14 -8.71 -13.23
CA THR A 82 -35.21 -7.71 -13.78
C THR A 82 -33.83 -7.92 -13.25
N ASN A 83 -32.90 -8.39 -14.09
CA ASN A 83 -31.50 -8.56 -13.73
C ASN A 83 -30.66 -7.36 -14.18
N TYR A 84 -29.83 -6.86 -13.29
CA TYR A 84 -28.84 -5.83 -13.57
C TYR A 84 -27.46 -6.47 -13.59
N THR A 85 -26.68 -6.15 -14.60
CA THR A 85 -25.29 -6.62 -14.72
C THR A 85 -24.37 -5.42 -14.66
N TYR A 86 -23.42 -5.46 -13.74
CA TYR A 86 -22.35 -4.49 -13.62
C TYR A 86 -21.02 -5.18 -13.91
N THR A 87 -20.29 -4.66 -14.90
CA THR A 87 -18.95 -5.17 -15.25
C THR A 87 -17.91 -4.19 -14.72
N TYR A 88 -16.99 -4.72 -13.93
CA TYR A 88 -15.82 -3.98 -13.43
C TYR A 88 -14.61 -4.41 -14.26
N ASP A 89 -14.18 -3.51 -15.15
CA ASP A 89 -13.02 -3.75 -16.00
C ASP A 89 -11.71 -3.46 -15.27
N ILE A 90 -10.66 -4.15 -15.69
CA ILE A 90 -9.31 -3.85 -15.23
C ILE A 90 -8.93 -2.40 -15.57
N THR A 91 -8.19 -1.77 -14.66
CA THR A 91 -7.89 -0.35 -14.78
C THR A 91 -6.81 -0.06 -15.83
N SER A 92 -5.91 -1.01 -16.05
CA SER A 92 -4.74 -0.87 -16.95
C SER A 92 -4.19 -2.24 -17.29
N ASN A 93 -3.90 -2.48 -18.58
CA ASN A 93 -3.24 -3.72 -19.00
C ASN A 93 -1.73 -3.71 -18.73
N TYR A 94 -1.13 -2.53 -18.58
CA TYR A 94 0.25 -2.38 -18.19
C TYR A 94 0.44 -1.22 -17.22
N MET A 95 1.49 -1.34 -16.41
CA MET A 95 1.87 -0.31 -15.45
C MET A 95 3.38 -0.18 -15.35
N LEU A 96 3.84 1.05 -15.12
CA LEU A 96 5.21 1.37 -14.79
C LEU A 96 5.29 1.80 -13.33
N THR A 97 5.99 1.04 -12.51
CA THR A 97 6.28 1.40 -11.14
C THR A 97 7.67 1.99 -11.04
N SER A 98 7.79 3.14 -10.42
CA SER A 98 9.07 3.75 -10.05
C SER A 98 9.06 4.10 -8.58
N GLU A 99 10.17 3.82 -7.90
CA GLU A 99 10.36 4.19 -6.49
C GLU A 99 11.79 4.67 -6.27
N ILE A 100 11.92 5.75 -5.49
CA ILE A 100 13.19 6.28 -5.03
C ILE A 100 13.08 6.63 -3.55
N GLY A 101 14.12 6.35 -2.79
CA GLY A 101 14.12 6.63 -1.36
C GLY A 101 15.42 6.24 -0.69
N PHE A 102 15.42 6.34 0.63
CA PHE A 102 16.53 5.83 1.43
C PHE A 102 16.07 5.52 2.87
N HIS A 103 16.84 4.64 3.50
CA HIS A 103 16.82 4.42 4.93
C HIS A 103 18.21 4.78 5.47
N TYR A 104 18.24 5.70 6.43
CA TYR A 104 19.45 6.17 7.08
C TYR A 104 19.38 5.92 8.58
N GLU A 105 20.41 5.34 9.14
CA GLU A 105 20.49 4.99 10.56
C GLU A 105 21.86 5.41 11.10
N THR A 106 21.86 6.08 12.26
CA THR A 106 23.08 6.48 12.98
C THR A 106 23.30 5.61 14.23
N ASN A 107 24.54 5.56 14.69
CA ASN A 107 24.90 4.91 15.97
C ASN A 107 24.20 5.55 17.17
N GLU A 108 23.72 6.78 17.06
CA GLU A 108 22.96 7.51 18.09
C GLU A 108 21.47 7.17 18.09
N ASN A 109 21.08 6.09 17.40
CA ASN A 109 19.69 5.62 17.28
C ASN A 109 18.73 6.63 16.61
N LEU A 110 19.22 7.42 15.68
CA LEU A 110 18.40 8.18 14.76
C LEU A 110 18.18 7.37 13.49
N ILE A 111 16.93 7.15 13.14
CA ILE A 111 16.51 6.46 11.92
C ILE A 111 15.65 7.42 11.08
N ILE A 112 16.01 7.59 9.83
CA ILE A 112 15.25 8.37 8.85
C ILE A 112 14.90 7.46 7.69
N ASN A 113 13.62 7.37 7.36
CA ASN A 113 13.12 6.68 6.18
C ASN A 113 12.42 7.69 5.29
N THR A 114 12.67 7.62 4.01
CA THR A 114 11.85 8.35 3.04
C THR A 114 11.76 7.57 1.75
N SER A 115 10.60 7.59 1.12
CA SER A 115 10.43 7.11 -0.24
C SER A 115 9.33 7.86 -0.96
N TYR A 116 9.49 7.94 -2.27
CA TYR A 116 8.47 8.35 -3.22
C TYR A 116 8.28 7.21 -4.22
N LYS A 117 7.05 6.76 -4.36
CA LYS A 117 6.66 5.72 -5.30
C LYS A 117 5.57 6.25 -6.22
N ARG A 118 5.74 6.03 -7.52
CA ARG A 118 4.74 6.31 -8.54
C ARG A 118 4.43 5.04 -9.33
N ILE A 119 3.15 4.78 -9.50
CA ILE A 119 2.62 3.74 -10.38
C ILE A 119 1.89 4.46 -11.49
N GLN A 120 2.35 4.31 -12.71
CA GLN A 120 1.76 4.90 -13.92
C GLN A 120 1.10 3.79 -14.73
N GLY A 121 -0.20 3.87 -14.91
CA GLY A 121 -0.97 3.00 -15.80
C GLY A 121 -1.28 3.67 -17.14
N GLU A 122 -2.19 3.08 -17.88
CA GLU A 122 -2.72 3.60 -19.14
C GLU A 122 -3.56 4.86 -18.93
N GLU A 123 -3.77 5.62 -20.00
CA GLU A 123 -4.68 6.79 -20.05
C GLU A 123 -4.41 7.84 -18.97
N ASN A 124 -3.14 8.06 -18.62
CA ASN A 124 -2.70 8.98 -17.55
C ASN A 124 -3.19 8.61 -16.14
N LYS A 125 -3.71 7.43 -15.92
CA LYS A 125 -4.02 6.94 -14.58
C LYS A 125 -2.72 6.73 -13.82
N HIS A 126 -2.60 7.33 -12.66
CA HIS A 126 -1.42 7.19 -11.83
C HIS A 126 -1.80 7.23 -10.35
N SER A 127 -0.95 6.64 -9.54
CA SER A 127 -0.99 6.70 -8.08
C SER A 127 0.38 7.10 -7.58
N GLU A 128 0.43 8.01 -6.64
CA GLU A 128 1.68 8.51 -6.05
C GLU A 128 1.63 8.31 -4.53
N THR A 129 2.70 7.76 -3.99
CA THR A 129 2.83 7.52 -2.55
C THR A 129 4.08 8.18 -2.04
N ILE A 130 3.96 8.98 -1.01
CA ILE A 130 5.07 9.59 -0.28
C ILE A 130 5.10 9.00 1.12
N ILE A 131 6.28 8.61 1.58
CA ILE A 131 6.51 8.14 2.94
C ILE A 131 7.71 8.90 3.51
N PHE A 132 7.54 9.43 4.69
CA PHE A 132 8.60 9.97 5.52
C PHE A 132 8.44 9.46 6.95
N GLY A 133 9.51 8.97 7.53
CA GLY A 133 9.55 8.50 8.90
C GLY A 133 10.85 8.96 9.57
N LEU A 134 10.73 9.49 10.76
CA LEU A 134 11.85 9.81 11.64
C LEU A 134 11.60 9.12 12.97
N ASN A 135 12.58 8.36 13.41
CA ASN A 135 12.59 7.66 14.69
C ASN A 135 13.85 8.02 15.44
N PHE A 136 13.72 8.50 16.67
CA PHE A 136 14.86 8.90 17.48
C PHE A 136 14.74 8.32 18.89
N LYS A 137 15.76 7.54 19.28
CA LYS A 137 15.85 6.89 20.59
C LYS A 137 17.12 7.33 21.33
N PRO A 138 17.18 8.58 21.83
CA PRO A 138 18.39 9.12 22.45
C PRO A 138 18.85 8.33 23.69
N GLN A 139 17.92 7.66 24.34
CA GLN A 139 18.17 6.79 25.49
C GLN A 139 17.22 5.58 25.41
N ARG A 140 17.57 4.48 26.08
CA ARG A 140 16.75 3.24 26.09
C ARG A 140 15.30 3.45 26.56
N GLU A 141 15.04 4.55 27.26
CA GLU A 141 13.76 4.84 27.91
C GLU A 141 12.92 5.91 27.17
N ASN A 142 13.48 6.54 26.13
CA ASN A 142 12.82 7.60 25.39
C ASN A 142 12.77 7.26 23.89
N GLU A 143 11.61 7.37 23.29
CA GLU A 143 11.41 7.20 21.85
C GLU A 143 10.54 8.33 21.31
N TYR A 144 10.98 8.94 20.21
CA TYR A 144 10.28 9.95 19.46
C TYR A 144 10.12 9.42 18.03
N ALA A 145 8.89 9.37 17.52
CA ALA A 145 8.64 8.98 16.15
C ALA A 145 7.69 9.96 15.48
N ILE A 146 8.02 10.33 14.25
CA ILE A 146 7.19 11.16 13.38
C ILE A 146 7.07 10.37 12.09
N HIS A 147 5.83 10.11 11.67
CA HIS A 147 5.55 9.50 10.39
C HIS A 147 4.62 10.43 9.60
N PHE A 148 4.92 10.58 8.35
CA PHE A 148 4.12 11.33 7.39
C PHE A 148 4.06 10.54 6.10
N GLY A 149 2.89 10.43 5.52
CA GLY A 149 2.77 9.70 4.26
C GLY A 149 1.35 9.68 3.74
N GLY A 150 1.17 9.02 2.63
CA GLY A 150 -0.12 8.81 2.01
C GLY A 150 -0.03 8.65 0.50
N THR A 151 -1.13 8.29 -0.08
CA THR A 151 -1.32 8.18 -1.54
C THR A 151 -2.30 9.26 -1.98
N ASP A 152 -3.59 9.03 -1.85
CA ASP A 152 -4.61 10.02 -2.18
C ASP A 152 -4.93 10.94 -0.98
N ASP A 153 -4.90 10.34 0.23
CA ASP A 153 -5.06 11.06 1.50
C ASP A 153 -3.73 11.06 2.26
N LEU A 154 -3.34 12.22 2.74
CA LEU A 154 -2.15 12.39 3.55
C LEU A 154 -2.48 12.15 5.02
N TYR A 155 -1.62 11.41 5.69
CA TYR A 155 -1.68 11.24 7.15
C TYR A 155 -0.40 11.75 7.81
N ALA A 156 -0.53 12.17 9.05
CA ALA A 156 0.58 12.51 9.93
C ALA A 156 0.39 11.82 11.27
N GLU A 157 1.43 11.18 11.76
CA GLU A 157 1.45 10.48 13.03
C GLU A 157 2.65 10.97 13.85
N PHE A 158 2.41 11.29 15.11
CA PHE A 158 3.45 11.61 16.09
C PHE A 158 3.32 10.70 17.30
N ASN A 159 4.40 9.98 17.61
CA ASN A 159 4.48 9.09 18.75
C ASN A 159 5.59 9.54 19.68
N PHE A 160 5.27 9.61 20.95
CA PHE A 160 6.23 9.81 22.01
C PHE A 160 6.07 8.73 23.07
N SER A 161 7.15 8.08 23.46
CA SER A 161 7.15 7.18 24.58
C SER A 161 8.31 7.47 25.53
N LYS A 162 8.03 7.41 26.83
CA LYS A 162 9.03 7.58 27.89
C LYS A 162 8.77 6.62 29.04
N LYS A 163 9.81 5.93 29.47
CA LYS A 163 9.73 5.09 30.65
C LYS A 163 10.21 5.87 31.90
N ILE A 164 9.35 5.99 32.91
CA ILE A 164 9.64 6.70 34.17
C ILE A 164 9.36 5.74 35.32
N ASN A 165 10.38 5.37 36.09
CA ASN A 165 10.26 4.53 37.30
C ASN A 165 9.44 3.24 37.07
N GLY A 166 9.58 2.60 35.91
CA GLY A 166 8.85 1.38 35.56
C GLY A 166 7.47 1.58 34.95
N PHE A 167 7.00 2.81 34.82
CA PHE A 167 5.76 3.16 34.12
C PHE A 167 6.06 3.62 32.70
N ASP A 168 5.31 3.12 31.71
CA ASP A 168 5.37 3.55 30.32
C ASP A 168 4.37 4.70 30.09
N LEU A 169 4.88 5.90 29.83
CA LEU A 169 4.09 7.01 29.34
C LEU A 169 4.12 7.00 27.81
N LYS A 170 2.95 6.91 27.17
CA LYS A 170 2.82 6.95 25.72
C LYS A 170 1.86 8.06 25.32
N PHE A 171 2.27 8.83 24.33
CA PHE A 171 1.42 9.84 23.71
C PHE A 171 1.41 9.57 22.21
N ASN A 172 0.22 9.39 21.63
CA ASN A 172 0.03 9.20 20.20
C ASN A 172 -0.91 10.29 19.71
N PHE A 173 -0.56 10.90 18.61
CA PHE A 173 -1.39 11.81 17.85
C PHE A 173 -1.37 11.35 16.40
N ASP A 174 -2.54 11.14 15.81
CA ASP A 174 -2.71 10.83 14.40
C ASP A 174 -3.75 11.78 13.79
N GLN A 175 -3.50 12.19 12.56
CA GLN A 175 -4.39 12.97 11.73
C GLN A 175 -4.46 12.33 10.34
N LYS A 176 -5.67 12.07 9.91
CA LYS A 176 -6.01 11.60 8.57
C LYS A 176 -6.74 12.67 7.80
#